data_8238e16e789cb1c2d2b4f03e51d53b8b
#
_entry.id   8238e16e789cb1c2d2b4f03e51d53b8b
#
_cell.length_a   1.000
_cell.length_b   1.000
_cell.length_c   1.000
_cell.angle_alpha   90.00
_cell.angle_beta   90.00
_cell.angle_gamma   90.00
#
_symmetry.space_group_name_H-M   'P 1'
#
loop_
_entity.id
_entity.type
_entity.pdbx_description
1 polymer ?
#
loop_
_entity_poly.entity_id
_entity_poly.type
_entity_poly.pdbx_seq_one_letter_code
_entity_poly.pdbx_strand_id
1 'polypeptide(L)'
;MRDYAIIFGAALRPDGQLSPTLARRLRGALAWAQQHPDGILIPTGGPNPCGLTEAAAMQRDLIAAGIDPERIIAEPGGRDTLESVRRCDAILRARGDCGSVAVCTSPFHQPRCALLLRLLGYRVIVPAMLPDRGWVTPARLARYLLKECVATPYDAALVLVRRRR
;
A
#
# COMPACT_ATOMS: atom_id res chain seq x y z
N MET A 1 20.16 -0.59 -7.96
CA MET A 1 18.84 -0.01 -7.65
C MET A 1 17.90 -1.16 -7.31
N ARG A 2 17.11 -1.03 -6.24
CA ARG A 2 16.20 -2.08 -5.75
C ARG A 2 14.74 -1.76 -6.11
N ASP A 3 13.95 -2.80 -6.32
CA ASP A 3 12.52 -2.66 -6.49
C ASP A 3 11.81 -2.73 -5.13
N TYR A 4 10.79 -1.90 -4.96
CA TYR A 4 10.00 -1.80 -3.75
C TYR A 4 8.54 -2.14 -4.02
N ALA A 5 7.85 -2.75 -3.06
CA ALA A 5 6.41 -2.92 -3.11
C ALA A 5 5.77 -2.25 -1.89
N ILE A 6 4.95 -1.24 -2.10
CA ILE A 6 4.15 -0.61 -1.04
C ILE A 6 2.84 -1.37 -0.93
N ILE A 7 2.56 -1.90 0.27
CA ILE A 7 1.33 -2.63 0.58
C ILE A 7 0.45 -1.71 1.40
N PHE A 8 -0.59 -1.15 0.77
CA PHE A 8 -1.50 -0.24 1.44
C PHE A 8 -2.44 -0.98 2.39
N GLY A 9 -2.56 -0.46 3.60
CA GLY A 9 -3.39 -1.02 4.64
C GLY A 9 -4.89 -0.99 4.34
N ALA A 10 -5.61 -1.78 5.07
CA ALA A 10 -7.06 -1.78 5.21
C ALA A 10 -7.39 -2.26 6.62
N ALA A 11 -8.59 -1.94 7.11
CA ALA A 11 -8.98 -2.26 8.47
C ALA A 11 -8.63 -3.70 8.88
N LEU A 12 -8.17 -3.87 10.11
CA LEU A 12 -8.03 -5.18 10.75
C LEU A 12 -9.39 -5.67 11.27
N ARG A 13 -9.48 -6.95 11.56
CA ARG A 13 -10.58 -7.53 12.34
C ARG A 13 -10.40 -7.18 13.81
N PRO A 14 -11.47 -7.27 14.63
CA PRO A 14 -11.39 -7.00 16.08
C PRO A 14 -10.37 -7.88 16.82
N ASP A 15 -10.11 -9.08 16.30
CA ASP A 15 -9.12 -10.03 16.82
C ASP A 15 -7.66 -9.74 16.38
N GLY A 16 -7.42 -8.63 15.68
CA GLY A 16 -6.10 -8.23 15.17
C GLY A 16 -5.65 -9.01 13.94
N GLN A 17 -6.49 -9.86 13.36
CA GLN A 17 -6.20 -10.54 12.11
C GLN A 17 -6.50 -9.64 10.91
N LEU A 18 -5.89 -9.97 9.76
CA LEU A 18 -6.16 -9.25 8.53
C LEU A 18 -7.62 -9.41 8.09
N SER A 19 -8.25 -8.31 7.71
CA SER A 19 -9.54 -8.38 7.02
C SER A 19 -9.39 -9.12 5.67
N PRO A 20 -10.47 -9.67 5.10
CA PRO A 20 -10.42 -10.33 3.79
C PRO A 20 -9.82 -9.45 2.68
N THR A 21 -10.07 -8.15 2.74
CA THR A 21 -9.47 -7.18 1.79
C THR A 21 -7.97 -7.08 1.98
N LEU A 22 -7.49 -6.92 3.22
CA LEU A 22 -6.08 -6.81 3.52
C LEU A 22 -5.32 -8.10 3.21
N ALA A 23 -5.91 -9.26 3.50
CA ALA A 23 -5.34 -10.57 3.18
C ALA A 23 -5.17 -10.77 1.65
N ARG A 24 -6.10 -10.23 0.81
CA ARG A 24 -5.93 -10.26 -0.65
C ARG A 24 -4.79 -9.36 -1.12
N ARG A 25 -4.65 -8.16 -0.55
CA ARG A 25 -3.53 -7.26 -0.84
C ARG A 25 -2.20 -7.91 -0.51
N LEU A 26 -2.13 -8.54 0.67
CA LEU A 26 -0.93 -9.26 1.11
C LEU A 26 -0.57 -10.41 0.18
N ARG A 27 -1.56 -11.22 -0.26
CA ARG A 27 -1.32 -12.30 -1.23
C ARG A 27 -0.77 -11.78 -2.56
N GLY A 28 -1.29 -10.67 -3.06
CA GLY A 28 -0.74 -10.03 -4.26
C GLY A 28 0.70 -9.54 -4.07
N ALA A 29 1.02 -9.00 -2.90
CA ALA A 29 2.37 -8.60 -2.55
C ALA A 29 3.32 -9.79 -2.41
N LEU A 30 2.87 -10.91 -1.85
CA LEU A 30 3.65 -12.16 -1.78
C LEU A 30 3.95 -12.71 -3.17
N ALA A 31 2.97 -12.70 -4.09
CA ALA A 31 3.20 -13.11 -5.48
C ALA A 31 4.22 -12.21 -6.19
N TRP A 32 4.18 -10.90 -5.93
CA TRP A 32 5.18 -9.97 -6.42
C TRP A 32 6.57 -10.26 -5.82
N ALA A 33 6.65 -10.51 -4.51
CA ALA A 33 7.90 -10.77 -3.80
C ALA A 33 8.61 -12.06 -4.27
N GLN A 34 7.85 -13.07 -4.73
CA GLN A 34 8.38 -14.28 -5.34
C GLN A 34 9.07 -14.01 -6.69
N GLN A 35 8.59 -13.04 -7.45
CA GLN A 35 9.17 -12.62 -8.72
C GLN A 35 10.33 -11.62 -8.56
N HIS A 36 10.49 -11.03 -7.37
CA HIS A 36 11.48 -10.03 -7.02
C HIS A 36 12.21 -10.45 -5.74
N PRO A 37 13.13 -11.42 -5.79
CA PRO A 37 13.79 -12.00 -4.60
C PRO A 37 14.56 -10.96 -3.77
N ASP A 38 15.12 -9.92 -4.42
CA ASP A 38 15.83 -8.82 -3.74
C ASP A 38 14.93 -7.61 -3.44
N GLY A 39 13.64 -7.69 -3.76
CA GLY A 39 12.68 -6.61 -3.58
C GLY A 39 12.33 -6.38 -2.11
N ILE A 40 12.14 -5.12 -1.76
CA ILE A 40 11.78 -4.68 -0.40
C ILE A 40 10.27 -4.43 -0.32
N LEU A 41 9.65 -4.90 0.75
CA LEU A 41 8.23 -4.73 1.03
C LEU A 41 8.03 -3.61 2.07
N ILE A 42 7.16 -2.65 1.77
CA ILE A 42 6.79 -1.57 2.70
C ILE A 42 5.30 -1.71 3.02
N PRO A 43 4.91 -2.51 4.03
CA PRO A 43 3.55 -2.47 4.55
C PRO A 43 3.31 -1.13 5.25
N THR A 44 2.27 -0.38 4.81
CA THR A 44 1.89 0.90 5.39
C THR A 44 0.46 0.86 5.91
N GLY A 45 0.25 1.42 7.09
CA GLY A 45 -1.07 1.53 7.71
C GLY A 45 -0.99 1.75 9.22
N GLY A 46 -1.84 2.66 9.69
CA GLY A 46 -1.84 3.18 11.05
C GLY A 46 -2.52 2.27 12.08
N PRO A 47 -2.74 2.84 13.29
CA PRO A 47 -3.33 2.11 14.41
C PRO A 47 -4.80 1.73 14.16
N ASN A 48 -5.19 0.60 14.70
CA ASN A 48 -6.54 0.09 14.73
C ASN A 48 -7.05 -0.02 16.17
N PRO A 49 -8.38 -0.10 16.40
CA PRO A 49 -8.96 -0.23 17.73
C PRO A 49 -8.48 -1.44 18.53
N CYS A 50 -7.97 -2.49 17.87
CA CYS A 50 -7.38 -3.66 18.53
C CYS A 50 -5.98 -3.41 19.11
N GLY A 51 -5.45 -2.17 19.05
CA GLY A 51 -4.12 -1.81 19.58
C GLY A 51 -2.94 -2.17 18.67
N LEU A 52 -3.19 -2.80 17.53
CA LEU A 52 -2.18 -3.17 16.54
C LEU A 52 -2.25 -2.24 15.32
N THR A 53 -1.12 -1.90 14.70
CA THR A 53 -1.14 -1.19 13.42
C THR A 53 -1.33 -2.16 12.26
N GLU A 54 -1.95 -1.68 11.18
CA GLU A 54 -2.11 -2.49 9.95
C GLU A 54 -0.75 -2.92 9.41
N ALA A 55 0.24 -2.02 9.46
CA ALA A 55 1.60 -2.32 9.05
C ALA A 55 2.23 -3.45 9.86
N ALA A 56 2.08 -3.44 11.19
CA ALA A 56 2.63 -4.50 12.05
C ALA A 56 1.94 -5.85 11.84
N ALA A 57 0.61 -5.83 11.63
CA ALA A 57 -0.14 -7.06 11.31
C ALA A 57 0.32 -7.66 9.97
N MET A 58 0.51 -6.82 8.94
CA MET A 58 1.03 -7.27 7.66
C MET A 58 2.47 -7.78 7.76
N GLN A 59 3.33 -7.09 8.50
CA GLN A 59 4.72 -7.52 8.74
C GLN A 59 4.77 -8.91 9.38
N ARG A 60 3.99 -9.14 10.44
CA ARG A 60 3.86 -10.44 11.10
C ARG A 60 3.50 -11.55 10.09
N ASP A 61 2.49 -11.29 9.27
CA ASP A 61 1.97 -12.30 8.34
C ASP A 61 2.90 -12.51 7.13
N LEU A 62 3.67 -11.48 6.71
CA LEU A 62 4.74 -11.60 5.71
C LEU A 62 5.89 -12.49 6.22
N ILE A 63 6.32 -12.29 7.46
CA ILE A 63 7.36 -13.11 8.10
C ILE A 63 6.87 -14.57 8.24
N ALA A 64 5.63 -14.77 8.69
CA ALA A 64 5.02 -16.10 8.77
C ALA A 64 4.91 -16.79 7.40
N ALA A 65 4.81 -16.04 6.31
CA ALA A 65 4.83 -16.53 4.94
C ALA A 65 6.25 -16.78 4.37
N GLY A 66 7.29 -16.62 5.19
CA GLY A 66 8.69 -16.90 4.81
C GLY A 66 9.44 -15.73 4.17
N ILE A 67 8.91 -14.51 4.24
CA ILE A 67 9.66 -13.32 3.81
C ILE A 67 10.71 -12.97 4.87
N ASP A 68 11.96 -12.78 4.43
CA ASP A 68 13.04 -12.33 5.29
C ASP A 68 12.68 -10.99 5.95
N PRO A 69 12.76 -10.88 7.30
CA PRO A 69 12.53 -9.62 8.03
C PRO A 69 13.36 -8.44 7.52
N GLU A 70 14.57 -8.66 7.00
CA GLU A 70 15.42 -7.61 6.43
C GLU A 70 14.86 -7.01 5.13
N ARG A 71 13.95 -7.72 4.47
CA ARG A 71 13.21 -7.27 3.29
C ARG A 71 11.91 -6.53 3.61
N ILE A 72 11.61 -6.26 4.89
CA ILE A 72 10.35 -5.65 5.31
C ILE A 72 10.64 -4.36 6.08
N ILE A 73 10.11 -3.25 5.60
CA ILE A 73 10.17 -1.94 6.28
C ILE A 73 8.75 -1.52 6.63
N ALA A 74 8.30 -1.79 7.84
CA ALA A 74 6.96 -1.41 8.27
C ALA A 74 6.84 0.11 8.44
N GLU A 75 5.76 0.70 7.91
CA GLU A 75 5.39 2.09 8.06
C GLU A 75 4.06 2.18 8.87
N PRO A 76 4.11 2.39 10.21
CA PRO A 76 2.94 2.27 11.08
C PRO A 76 2.15 3.57 11.26
N GLY A 77 2.53 4.68 10.63
CA GLY A 77 1.96 6.01 10.89
C GLY A 77 0.90 6.46 9.89
N GLY A 78 0.75 5.80 8.76
CA GLY A 78 -0.18 6.21 7.70
C GLY A 78 -1.64 6.02 8.09
N ARG A 79 -2.38 7.11 8.27
CA ARG A 79 -3.81 7.12 8.64
C ARG A 79 -4.74 7.23 7.43
N ASP A 80 -4.22 7.75 6.34
CA ASP A 80 -4.90 7.85 5.05
C ASP A 80 -3.92 7.60 3.90
N THR A 81 -4.42 7.57 2.68
CA THR A 81 -3.61 7.25 1.50
C THR A 81 -2.52 8.28 1.24
N LEU A 82 -2.82 9.56 1.40
CA LEU A 82 -1.85 10.63 1.14
C LEU A 82 -0.73 10.63 2.19
N GLU A 83 -1.08 10.43 3.45
CA GLU A 83 -0.10 10.29 4.52
C GLU A 83 0.77 9.05 4.34
N SER A 84 0.18 7.89 4.01
CA SER A 84 0.91 6.66 3.68
C SER A 84 1.90 6.88 2.54
N VAL A 85 1.48 7.50 1.45
CA VAL A 85 2.36 7.80 0.30
C VAL A 85 3.51 8.72 0.71
N ARG A 86 3.26 9.76 1.51
CA ARG A 86 4.31 10.69 1.99
C ARG A 86 5.32 10.01 2.90
N ARG A 87 4.86 9.15 3.81
CA ARG A 87 5.74 8.42 4.72
C ARG A 87 6.58 7.40 3.97
N CYS A 88 5.99 6.69 3.01
CA CYS A 88 6.72 5.80 2.12
C CYS A 88 7.72 6.58 1.25
N ASP A 89 7.38 7.77 0.72
CA ASP A 89 8.30 8.65 0.00
C ASP A 89 9.52 9.01 0.86
N ALA A 90 9.32 9.36 2.13
CA ALA A 90 10.42 9.64 3.06
C ALA A 90 11.35 8.43 3.24
N ILE A 91 10.79 7.22 3.37
CA ILE A 91 11.56 5.98 3.47
C ILE A 91 12.37 5.76 2.18
N LEU A 92 11.73 5.84 1.01
CA LEU A 92 12.35 5.61 -0.28
C LEU A 92 13.50 6.62 -0.57
N ARG A 93 13.29 7.90 -0.21
CA ARG A 93 14.34 8.94 -0.36
C ARG A 93 15.50 8.71 0.58
N ALA A 94 15.24 8.36 1.82
CA ALA A 94 16.29 8.05 2.79
C ALA A 94 17.14 6.85 2.36
N ARG A 95 16.57 5.89 1.64
CA ARG A 95 17.30 4.75 1.09
C ARG A 95 18.14 5.10 -0.14
N GLY A 96 17.67 5.98 -0.99
CA GLY A 96 18.41 6.46 -2.16
C GLY A 96 18.65 5.44 -3.29
N ASP A 97 18.17 4.21 -3.14
CA ASP A 97 18.43 3.08 -4.03
C ASP A 97 17.19 2.60 -4.83
N CYS A 98 16.10 3.38 -4.84
CA CYS A 98 14.84 3.00 -5.44
C CYS A 98 14.92 2.93 -6.98
N GLY A 99 14.67 1.74 -7.54
CA GLY A 99 14.54 1.50 -8.99
C GLY A 99 13.10 1.64 -9.46
N SER A 100 12.19 0.89 -8.88
CA SER A 100 10.76 0.99 -9.16
C SER A 100 9.92 0.73 -7.90
N VAL A 101 8.64 1.15 -7.94
CA VAL A 101 7.69 0.98 -6.85
C VAL A 101 6.45 0.25 -7.35
N ALA A 102 6.20 -0.94 -6.84
CA ALA A 102 4.97 -1.69 -7.06
C ALA A 102 3.88 -1.26 -6.08
N VAL A 103 2.65 -1.09 -6.59
CA VAL A 103 1.48 -0.66 -5.81
C VAL A 103 0.60 -1.86 -5.49
N CYS A 104 0.73 -2.40 -4.27
CA CYS A 104 -0.03 -3.55 -3.79
C CYS A 104 -1.24 -3.08 -2.98
N THR A 105 -2.37 -2.93 -3.66
CA THR A 105 -3.67 -2.55 -3.05
C THR A 105 -4.83 -3.09 -3.88
N SER A 106 -6.07 -2.85 -3.45
CA SER A 106 -7.26 -3.25 -4.21
C SER A 106 -7.28 -2.62 -5.59
N PRO A 107 -7.74 -3.34 -6.65
CA PRO A 107 -7.72 -2.85 -8.03
C PRO A 107 -8.36 -1.47 -8.22
N PHE A 108 -9.48 -1.18 -7.52
CA PHE A 108 -10.15 0.11 -7.60
C PHE A 108 -9.34 1.26 -6.97
N HIS A 109 -8.39 0.95 -6.09
CA HIS A 109 -7.56 1.92 -5.36
C HIS A 109 -6.17 2.10 -5.99
N GLN A 110 -5.70 1.14 -6.81
CA GLN A 110 -4.39 1.21 -7.47
C GLN A 110 -4.19 2.49 -8.29
N PRO A 111 -5.18 2.99 -9.09
CA PRO A 111 -4.98 4.19 -9.91
C PRO A 111 -4.59 5.41 -9.08
N ARG A 112 -5.25 5.65 -7.93
CA ARG A 112 -4.93 6.76 -7.03
C ARG A 112 -3.53 6.64 -6.46
N CYS A 113 -3.18 5.50 -5.88
CA CYS A 113 -1.86 5.28 -5.28
C CYS A 113 -0.75 5.41 -6.33
N ALA A 114 -0.96 4.84 -7.53
CA ALA A 114 0.00 4.93 -8.63
C ALA A 114 0.19 6.36 -9.12
N LEU A 115 -0.90 7.15 -9.25
CA LEU A 115 -0.82 8.56 -9.64
C LEU A 115 0.01 9.36 -8.64
N LEU A 116 -0.26 9.22 -7.33
CA LEU A 116 0.43 9.97 -6.30
C LEU A 116 1.94 9.68 -6.30
N LEU A 117 2.33 8.40 -6.44
CA LEU A 117 3.73 8.01 -6.50
C LEU A 117 4.41 8.50 -7.80
N ARG A 118 3.71 8.47 -8.94
CA ARG A 118 4.24 9.06 -10.20
C ARG A 118 4.44 10.57 -10.09
N LEU A 119 3.53 11.28 -9.44
CA LEU A 119 3.67 12.71 -9.18
C LEU A 119 4.87 13.02 -8.27
N LEU A 120 5.28 12.10 -7.42
CA LEU A 120 6.51 12.20 -6.62
C LEU A 120 7.79 11.83 -7.41
N GLY A 121 7.65 11.34 -8.64
CA GLY A 121 8.76 11.06 -9.55
C GLY A 121 9.20 9.60 -9.61
N TYR A 122 8.45 8.67 -9.00
CA TYR A 122 8.79 7.25 -9.02
C TYR A 122 8.36 6.56 -10.31
N ARG A 123 9.17 5.59 -10.75
CA ARG A 123 8.77 4.58 -11.74
C ARG A 123 7.81 3.61 -11.04
N VAL A 124 6.52 3.64 -11.42
CA VAL A 124 5.48 2.86 -10.75
C VAL A 124 5.06 1.66 -11.59
N ILE A 125 5.08 0.49 -10.95
CA ILE A 125 4.54 -0.77 -11.45
C ILE A 125 3.18 -1.00 -10.79
N VAL A 126 2.20 -1.42 -11.58
CA VAL A 126 0.86 -1.78 -11.09
C VAL A 126 0.70 -3.29 -11.30
N PRO A 127 1.04 -4.12 -10.29
CA PRO A 127 0.92 -5.56 -10.42
C PRO A 127 -0.54 -5.99 -10.49
N ALA A 128 -0.80 -7.14 -11.13
CA ALA A 128 -2.12 -7.76 -11.10
C ALA A 128 -2.48 -8.15 -9.66
N MET A 129 -3.57 -7.61 -9.16
CA MET A 129 -4.06 -7.89 -7.81
C MET A 129 -5.33 -8.73 -7.85
N LEU A 130 -5.55 -9.51 -6.81
CA LEU A 130 -6.77 -10.31 -6.69
C LEU A 130 -8.00 -9.40 -6.63
N PRO A 131 -9.02 -9.65 -7.46
CA PRO A 131 -10.21 -8.81 -7.51
C PRO A 131 -11.01 -8.91 -6.21
N ASP A 132 -11.66 -7.80 -5.84
CA ASP A 132 -12.58 -7.76 -4.69
C ASP A 132 -13.98 -8.32 -5.02
N ARG A 133 -14.20 -8.75 -6.27
CA ARG A 133 -15.50 -9.31 -6.73
C ARG A 133 -15.89 -10.53 -5.90
N GLY A 134 -17.17 -10.59 -5.50
CA GLY A 134 -17.71 -11.66 -4.65
C GLY A 134 -17.52 -11.43 -3.13
N TRP A 135 -16.69 -10.47 -2.71
CA TRP A 135 -16.46 -10.12 -1.31
C TRP A 135 -16.97 -8.72 -0.94
N VAL A 136 -17.19 -7.89 -1.96
CA VAL A 136 -17.74 -6.54 -1.81
C VAL A 136 -19.01 -6.45 -2.63
N THR A 137 -20.11 -6.00 -2.02
CA THR A 137 -21.37 -5.79 -2.72
C THR A 137 -21.22 -4.72 -3.81
N PRO A 138 -21.99 -4.77 -4.92
CA PRO A 138 -21.92 -3.76 -5.98
C PRO A 138 -22.10 -2.32 -5.45
N ALA A 139 -23.04 -2.13 -4.51
CA ALA A 139 -23.28 -0.81 -3.89
C ALA A 139 -22.05 -0.32 -3.10
N ARG A 140 -21.37 -1.21 -2.39
CA ARG A 140 -20.16 -0.87 -1.64
C ARG A 140 -19.00 -0.54 -2.58
N LEU A 141 -18.87 -1.29 -3.68
CA LEU A 141 -17.88 -1.01 -4.72
C LEU A 141 -18.13 0.34 -5.38
N ALA A 142 -19.39 0.67 -5.72
CA ALA A 142 -19.77 1.97 -6.28
C ALA A 142 -19.39 3.13 -5.32
N ARG A 143 -19.62 2.98 -4.01
CA ARG A 143 -19.19 3.97 -3.01
C ARG A 143 -17.67 4.14 -2.98
N TYR A 144 -16.91 3.06 -3.10
CA TYR A 144 -15.46 3.14 -3.14
C TYR A 144 -14.99 3.88 -4.40
N LEU A 145 -15.53 3.54 -5.57
CA LEU A 145 -15.19 4.22 -6.82
C LEU A 145 -15.55 5.72 -6.77
N LEU A 146 -16.72 6.08 -6.24
CA LEU A 146 -17.11 7.48 -6.09
C LEU A 146 -16.15 8.23 -5.13
N LYS A 147 -15.78 7.62 -4.03
CA LYS A 147 -14.76 8.17 -3.12
C LYS A 147 -13.43 8.40 -3.84
N GLU A 148 -12.97 7.46 -4.64
CA GLU A 148 -11.72 7.60 -5.40
C GLU A 148 -11.80 8.72 -6.44
N CYS A 149 -12.94 8.93 -7.11
CA CYS A 149 -13.15 10.02 -8.06
C CYS A 149 -12.95 11.41 -7.43
N VAL A 150 -13.34 11.58 -6.17
CA VAL A 150 -13.18 12.86 -5.45
C VAL A 150 -11.81 12.96 -4.78
N ALA A 151 -11.37 11.90 -4.12
CA ALA A 151 -10.14 11.90 -3.34
C ALA A 151 -8.88 11.97 -4.22
N THR A 152 -8.91 11.36 -5.42
CA THR A 152 -7.75 11.34 -6.31
C THR A 152 -7.31 12.74 -6.77
N PRO A 153 -8.18 13.60 -7.35
CA PRO A 153 -7.78 14.94 -7.77
C PRO A 153 -7.39 15.83 -6.58
N TYR A 154 -8.06 15.68 -5.44
CA TYR A 154 -7.74 16.44 -4.23
C TYR A 154 -6.32 16.12 -3.74
N ASP A 155 -5.97 14.85 -3.58
CA ASP A 155 -4.64 14.44 -3.13
C ASP A 155 -3.55 14.79 -4.15
N ALA A 156 -3.84 14.62 -5.45
CA ALA A 156 -2.91 14.99 -6.51
C ALA A 156 -2.56 16.51 -6.44
N ALA A 157 -3.56 17.37 -6.25
CA ALA A 157 -3.34 18.80 -6.06
C ALA A 157 -2.44 19.08 -4.84
N LEU A 158 -2.68 18.41 -3.70
CA LEU A 158 -1.86 18.56 -2.49
C LEU A 158 -0.41 18.11 -2.67
N VAL A 159 -0.16 17.08 -3.47
CA VAL A 159 1.20 16.63 -3.82
C VAL A 159 1.89 17.67 -4.69
N LEU A 160 1.22 18.21 -5.72
CA LEU A 160 1.79 19.18 -6.65
C LEU A 160 2.13 20.50 -5.98
N VAL A 161 1.25 21.02 -5.10
CA VAL A 161 1.49 22.28 -4.36
C VAL A 161 2.74 22.18 -3.48
N ARG A 162 2.95 21.05 -2.80
CA ARG A 162 4.12 20.87 -1.93
C ARG A 162 5.42 20.60 -2.68
N ARG A 163 5.37 20.06 -3.89
CA ARG A 163 6.56 19.84 -4.72
C ARG A 163 7.17 21.14 -5.22
N ARG A 164 6.39 22.23 -5.23
CA ARG A 164 6.83 23.56 -5.67
C ARG A 164 7.46 24.42 -4.55
N ARG A 165 7.41 23.93 -3.32
CA ARG A 165 8.05 24.57 -2.14
C ARG A 165 9.32 23.80 -1.75
#